data_1be1c77ecae4aad87597b379acdbab44
#
_entry.id   1be1c77ecae4aad87597b379acdbab44
#
_cell.length_a   1.000
_cell.length_b   1.000
_cell.length_c   1.000
_cell.angle_alpha   90.00
_cell.angle_beta   90.00
_cell.angle_gamma   90.00
#
_symmetry.space_group_name_H-M   'P 1'
#
loop_
_entity.id
_entity.type
_entity.pdbx_description
1 polymer ?
#
loop_
_entity_poly.entity_id
_entity_poly.type
_entity_poly.pdbx_seq_one_letter_code
_entity_poly.pdbx_strand_id
1 'polypeptide(L)'
;GIDLGTSHTVVAAAPIKHAGDPQIQGFQIQQLVGLGEVASRPLLPSVQYQASFDEIPSSDCILPWETPTQGVHLSCLPVIGELARQLGAKSPGRLVTSAKSWLSHPTADRTAPILPWGGVEGVEKISPVEASAAYLRHVRDAWNDQYPDARLELQDLTITVPASFDEAARTLTCDAASAAGFRQFQLIEEPQAVFYAVSYT
;
A
#
# COMPACT_ATOMS: atom_id res chain seq x y z
N GLY A 1 -10.80 -8.40 0.05
CA GLY A 1 -10.61 -7.40 -1.00
C GLY A 1 -9.73 -6.27 -0.55
N ILE A 2 -8.96 -5.71 -1.48
CA ILE A 2 -8.12 -4.53 -1.27
C ILE A 2 -8.59 -3.43 -2.21
N ASP A 3 -8.92 -2.27 -1.68
CA ASP A 3 -9.05 -1.04 -2.46
C ASP A 3 -7.73 -0.26 -2.39
N LEU A 4 -6.93 -0.35 -3.44
CA LEU A 4 -5.70 0.41 -3.60
C LEU A 4 -6.07 1.81 -4.10
N GLY A 5 -6.50 2.69 -3.19
CA GLY A 5 -6.95 4.04 -3.54
C GLY A 5 -5.81 5.04 -3.79
N THR A 6 -6.12 6.13 -4.48
CA THR A 6 -5.16 7.22 -4.75
C THR A 6 -4.68 7.90 -3.46
N SER A 7 -5.59 8.09 -2.50
CA SER A 7 -5.32 8.75 -1.22
C SER A 7 -5.14 7.78 -0.06
N HIS A 8 -5.91 6.70 -0.05
CA HIS A 8 -5.89 5.69 1.01
C HIS A 8 -6.08 4.30 0.44
N THR A 9 -5.41 3.33 1.04
CA THR A 9 -5.62 1.91 0.81
C THR A 9 -6.49 1.34 1.93
N VAL A 10 -7.47 0.52 1.57
CA VAL A 10 -8.45 -0.10 2.48
C VAL A 10 -8.50 -1.59 2.25
N VAL A 11 -8.71 -2.35 3.31
CA VAL A 11 -8.87 -3.80 3.24
C VAL A 11 -10.16 -4.23 3.94
N ALA A 12 -10.89 -5.13 3.30
CA ALA A 12 -12.04 -5.79 3.89
C ALA A 12 -12.00 -7.28 3.59
N ALA A 13 -12.49 -8.08 4.52
CA ALA A 13 -12.54 -9.53 4.40
C ALA A 13 -13.89 -10.09 4.86
N ALA A 14 -14.25 -11.24 4.31
CA ALA A 14 -15.38 -12.02 4.75
C ALA A 14 -15.01 -13.51 4.76
N PRO A 15 -15.47 -14.30 5.75
CA PRO A 15 -15.31 -15.75 5.73
C PRO A 15 -16.12 -16.39 4.60
N ILE A 16 -15.49 -17.26 3.81
CA ILE A 16 -16.15 -17.92 2.66
C ILE A 16 -17.11 -19.06 3.11
N LYS A 17 -16.98 -19.57 4.35
CA LYS A 17 -17.59 -20.83 4.80
C LYS A 17 -18.78 -20.68 5.75
N HIS A 18 -19.69 -19.73 5.57
CA HIS A 18 -20.92 -19.69 6.36
C HIS A 18 -22.17 -19.78 5.49
N ALA A 19 -23.09 -20.66 5.88
CA ALA A 19 -24.45 -20.67 5.35
C ALA A 19 -25.17 -19.40 5.89
N GLY A 20 -25.27 -18.38 5.04
CA GLY A 20 -25.85 -17.06 5.35
C GLY A 20 -25.12 -15.95 4.58
N ASP A 21 -25.60 -14.74 4.74
CA ASP A 21 -24.97 -13.58 4.11
C ASP A 21 -23.55 -13.35 4.68
N PRO A 22 -22.53 -13.16 3.83
CA PRO A 22 -21.17 -12.96 4.28
C PRO A 22 -21.06 -11.65 5.09
N GLN A 23 -20.58 -11.75 6.32
CA GLN A 23 -20.30 -10.58 7.14
C GLN A 23 -18.97 -9.95 6.73
N ILE A 24 -19.04 -8.87 5.97
CA ILE A 24 -17.84 -8.11 5.55
C ILE A 24 -17.33 -7.31 6.74
N GLN A 25 -16.05 -7.47 7.05
CA GLN A 25 -15.36 -6.75 8.11
C GLN A 25 -14.20 -5.95 7.54
N GLY A 26 -14.12 -4.66 7.91
CA GLY A 26 -12.97 -3.82 7.62
C GLY A 26 -11.76 -4.27 8.44
N PHE A 27 -10.61 -4.45 7.78
CA PHE A 27 -9.36 -4.77 8.44
C PHE A 27 -8.69 -3.51 8.97
N GLN A 28 -8.20 -3.57 10.21
CA GLN A 28 -7.46 -2.47 10.84
C GLN A 28 -5.97 -2.65 10.55
N ILE A 29 -5.43 -1.77 9.70
CA ILE A 29 -4.05 -1.85 9.21
C ILE A 29 -3.11 -1.21 10.24
N GLN A 30 -2.20 -2.00 10.79
CA GLN A 30 -1.12 -1.51 11.64
C GLN A 30 -0.16 -0.66 10.82
N GLN A 31 0.19 0.52 11.33
CA GLN A 31 1.08 1.46 10.68
C GLN A 31 1.73 2.39 11.70
N LEU A 32 2.84 3.02 11.35
CA LEU A 32 3.44 4.07 12.13
C LEU A 32 2.54 5.32 12.12
N VAL A 33 2.17 5.81 13.29
CA VAL A 33 1.39 7.03 13.49
C VAL A 33 2.21 8.14 14.12
N GLY A 34 3.41 7.85 14.57
CA GLY A 34 4.44 8.72 15.11
C GLY A 34 5.78 7.98 15.11
N LEU A 35 6.87 8.67 15.46
CA LEU A 35 8.19 8.06 15.59
C LEU A 35 8.15 7.03 16.73
N GLY A 36 8.44 5.76 16.42
CA GLY A 36 8.36 4.64 17.37
C GLY A 36 6.94 4.30 17.83
N GLU A 37 5.90 4.89 17.22
CA GLU A 37 4.53 4.71 17.65
C GLU A 37 3.70 4.01 16.55
N VAL A 38 3.23 2.80 16.86
CA VAL A 38 2.41 1.96 15.96
C VAL A 38 0.97 1.98 16.44
N ALA A 39 0.03 2.13 15.51
CA ALA A 39 -1.40 1.98 15.77
C ALA A 39 -2.12 1.33 14.59
N SER A 40 -3.22 0.65 14.88
CA SER A 40 -4.13 0.10 13.87
C SER A 40 -5.13 1.17 13.42
N ARG A 41 -5.33 1.30 12.11
CA ARG A 41 -6.25 2.27 11.48
C ARG A 41 -7.04 1.60 10.36
N PRO A 42 -8.29 2.03 10.13
CA PRO A 42 -9.10 1.48 9.03
C PRO A 42 -8.59 1.91 7.64
N LEU A 43 -7.79 2.95 7.58
CA LEU A 43 -7.25 3.54 6.36
C LEU A 43 -5.73 3.62 6.45
N LEU A 44 -5.04 3.16 5.40
CA LEU A 44 -3.60 3.39 5.20
C LEU A 44 -3.45 4.52 4.19
N PRO A 45 -2.94 5.71 4.55
CA PRO A 45 -2.59 6.72 3.56
C PRO A 45 -1.67 6.16 2.48
N SER A 46 -2.07 6.28 1.20
CA SER A 46 -1.30 5.78 0.04
C SER A 46 -0.17 6.75 -0.29
N VAL A 47 0.72 6.93 0.66
CA VAL A 47 1.88 7.81 0.57
C VAL A 47 3.11 7.13 1.16
N GLN A 48 4.29 7.52 0.64
CA GLN A 48 5.58 7.01 1.08
C GLN A 48 6.56 8.18 1.23
N TYR A 49 7.25 8.25 2.35
CA TYR A 49 8.25 9.26 2.62
C TYR A 49 9.64 8.69 2.38
N GLN A 50 10.43 9.38 1.57
CA GLN A 50 11.82 9.06 1.27
C GLN A 50 12.74 9.79 2.26
N ALA A 51 13.00 9.15 3.41
CA ALA A 51 13.88 9.71 4.43
C ALA A 51 15.32 9.86 3.90
N SER A 52 16.03 10.87 4.38
CA SER A 52 17.47 10.96 4.20
C SER A 52 18.18 9.93 5.07
N PHE A 53 19.42 9.63 4.72
CA PHE A 53 20.28 8.87 5.60
C PHE A 53 20.37 9.56 6.97
N ASP A 54 20.20 8.83 8.04
CA ASP A 54 20.19 9.28 9.45
C ASP A 54 19.12 10.34 9.82
N GLU A 55 18.12 10.61 8.96
CA GLU A 55 17.04 11.55 9.28
C GLU A 55 16.12 11.01 10.39
N ILE A 56 15.87 9.72 10.39
CA ILE A 56 15.03 9.05 11.36
C ILE A 56 15.81 7.86 11.94
N PRO A 57 15.91 7.77 13.26
CA PRO A 57 16.50 6.59 13.90
C PRO A 57 15.78 5.33 13.46
N SER A 58 16.52 4.30 13.07
CA SER A 58 15.91 3.03 12.61
C SER A 58 15.03 2.39 13.70
N SER A 59 15.35 2.62 14.98
CA SER A 59 14.51 2.18 16.12
C SER A 59 13.09 2.75 16.08
N ASP A 60 12.94 3.93 15.49
CA ASP A 60 11.67 4.68 15.48
C ASP A 60 10.80 4.37 14.25
N CYS A 61 11.29 3.47 13.37
CA CYS A 61 10.60 3.06 12.14
C CYS A 61 10.25 1.57 12.12
N ILE A 62 10.39 0.85 13.22
CA ILE A 62 10.18 -0.60 13.29
C ILE A 62 8.68 -0.91 13.34
N LEU A 63 8.23 -1.74 12.42
CA LEU A 63 6.87 -2.28 12.41
C LEU A 63 6.84 -3.67 13.08
N PRO A 64 5.68 -4.14 13.60
CA PRO A 64 5.60 -5.38 14.37
C PRO A 64 6.14 -6.62 13.67
N TRP A 65 6.02 -6.68 12.35
CA TRP A 65 6.52 -7.81 11.52
C TRP A 65 7.99 -7.69 11.12
N GLU A 66 8.65 -6.60 11.48
CA GLU A 66 10.06 -6.39 11.15
C GLU A 66 10.93 -6.90 12.28
N THR A 67 11.81 -7.85 11.98
CA THR A 67 12.80 -8.33 12.94
C THR A 67 14.05 -7.45 12.86
N PRO A 68 14.44 -6.78 13.95
CA PRO A 68 15.70 -6.03 13.97
C PRO A 68 16.87 -6.99 13.71
N THR A 69 17.48 -6.90 12.55
CA THR A 69 18.68 -7.68 12.25
C THR A 69 19.87 -6.98 12.89
N GLN A 70 20.47 -7.61 13.91
CA GLN A 70 21.67 -7.08 14.56
C GLN A 70 22.78 -6.87 13.51
N GLY A 71 23.31 -5.66 13.44
CA GLY A 71 24.49 -5.33 12.60
C GLY A 71 24.20 -4.82 11.21
N VAL A 72 22.96 -4.77 10.75
CA VAL A 72 22.61 -4.00 9.54
C VAL A 72 22.18 -2.61 10.01
N HIS A 73 22.92 -1.57 9.62
CA HIS A 73 22.40 -0.21 9.61
C HIS A 73 21.20 -0.21 8.63
N LEU A 74 20.02 -0.48 9.15
CA LEU A 74 18.80 -0.21 8.45
C LEU A 74 18.73 1.30 8.28
N SER A 75 19.27 1.81 7.17
CA SER A 75 18.81 3.09 6.67
C SER A 75 17.31 3.01 6.66
N CYS A 76 16.63 3.99 7.20
CA CYS A 76 15.21 3.98 7.40
C CYS A 76 14.52 3.45 6.13
N LEU A 77 13.85 2.31 6.25
CA LEU A 77 13.01 1.77 5.20
C LEU A 77 12.01 2.87 4.80
N PRO A 78 11.54 2.91 3.55
CA PRO A 78 10.57 3.91 3.15
C PRO A 78 9.40 3.88 4.11
N VAL A 79 9.16 5.00 4.79
CA VAL A 79 8.03 5.13 5.71
C VAL A 79 6.75 5.23 4.90
N ILE A 80 5.75 4.43 5.26
CA ILE A 80 4.45 4.38 4.57
C ILE A 80 3.33 4.77 5.53
N GLY A 81 2.26 5.37 5.03
CA GLY A 81 1.06 5.64 5.80
C GLY A 81 1.10 6.95 6.58
N GLU A 82 0.55 6.95 7.79
CA GLU A 82 0.27 8.18 8.55
C GLU A 82 1.53 8.95 8.92
N LEU A 83 2.59 8.28 9.38
CA LEU A 83 3.86 8.95 9.67
C LEU A 83 4.46 9.56 8.41
N ALA A 84 4.41 8.86 7.26
CA ALA A 84 4.86 9.40 5.98
C ALA A 84 4.13 10.69 5.62
N ARG A 85 2.82 10.74 5.84
CA ARG A 85 1.99 11.92 5.60
C ARG A 85 2.42 13.10 6.48
N GLN A 86 2.70 12.85 7.76
CA GLN A 86 3.14 13.87 8.71
C GLN A 86 4.53 14.42 8.37
N LEU A 87 5.46 13.55 8.01
CA LEU A 87 6.81 13.95 7.59
C LEU A 87 6.76 14.71 6.25
N GLY A 88 5.96 14.23 5.32
CA GLY A 88 5.76 14.86 4.03
C GLY A 88 5.10 16.26 4.12
N ALA A 89 4.28 16.51 5.12
CA ALA A 89 3.74 17.85 5.39
C ALA A 89 4.84 18.86 5.74
N LYS A 90 5.96 18.39 6.34
CA LYS A 90 7.13 19.21 6.66
C LYS A 90 8.13 19.28 5.51
N SER A 91 8.24 18.21 4.71
CA SER A 91 9.20 18.07 3.61
C SER A 91 8.51 17.50 2.35
N PRO A 92 7.66 18.27 1.66
CA PRO A 92 6.85 17.78 0.55
C PRO A 92 7.65 17.18 -0.61
N GLY A 93 8.86 17.69 -0.86
CA GLY A 93 9.74 17.21 -1.93
C GLY A 93 10.30 15.80 -1.72
N ARG A 94 10.02 15.19 -0.55
CA ARG A 94 10.39 13.80 -0.22
C ARG A 94 9.18 12.86 -0.17
N LEU A 95 7.97 13.38 -0.39
CA LEU A 95 6.75 12.61 -0.27
C LEU A 95 6.29 12.09 -1.62
N VAL A 96 6.25 10.78 -1.77
CA VAL A 96 5.61 10.09 -2.88
C VAL A 96 4.12 10.08 -2.63
N THR A 97 3.34 10.64 -3.57
CA THR A 97 1.88 10.71 -3.52
C THR A 97 1.27 10.27 -4.84
N SER A 98 -0.01 9.90 -4.80
CA SER A 98 -0.81 9.66 -6.00
C SER A 98 -0.23 8.60 -6.95
N ALA A 99 0.53 7.62 -6.43
CA ALA A 99 1.16 6.58 -7.25
C ALA A 99 0.17 5.89 -8.19
N LYS A 100 -1.05 5.59 -7.71
CA LYS A 100 -2.13 5.02 -8.52
C LYS A 100 -2.47 5.85 -9.76
N SER A 101 -2.54 7.18 -9.62
CA SER A 101 -2.82 8.08 -10.75
C SER A 101 -1.69 8.08 -11.78
N TRP A 102 -0.45 7.92 -11.32
CA TRP A 102 0.71 7.82 -12.19
C TRP A 102 0.74 6.52 -13.01
N LEU A 103 0.13 5.41 -12.53
CA LEU A 103 -0.02 4.17 -13.30
C LEU A 103 -0.82 4.36 -14.59
N SER A 104 -1.69 5.38 -14.67
CA SER A 104 -2.51 5.70 -15.85
C SER A 104 -2.12 7.02 -16.51
N HIS A 105 -0.97 7.61 -16.17
CA HIS A 105 -0.56 8.90 -16.73
C HIS A 105 -0.30 8.78 -18.24
N PRO A 106 -0.86 9.67 -19.06
CA PRO A 106 -0.88 9.48 -20.52
C PRO A 106 0.49 9.65 -21.20
N THR A 107 1.39 10.43 -20.60
CA THR A 107 2.67 10.82 -21.26
C THR A 107 3.91 10.50 -20.42
N ALA A 108 3.78 10.18 -19.14
CA ALA A 108 4.93 9.83 -18.31
C ALA A 108 5.35 8.38 -18.56
N ASP A 109 6.64 8.10 -18.42
CA ASP A 109 7.12 6.72 -18.31
C ASP A 109 6.68 6.16 -16.95
N ARG A 110 5.65 5.32 -16.98
CA ARG A 110 4.98 4.77 -15.79
C ARG A 110 5.85 3.76 -15.03
N THR A 111 6.93 3.29 -15.65
CA THR A 111 7.87 2.32 -15.08
C THR A 111 9.16 2.95 -14.57
N ALA A 112 9.45 4.18 -15.00
CA ALA A 112 10.65 4.91 -14.60
C ALA A 112 10.54 5.43 -13.16
N PRO A 113 11.67 5.64 -12.45
CA PRO A 113 11.73 6.21 -11.11
C PRO A 113 11.48 7.74 -11.17
N ILE A 114 10.21 8.13 -11.21
CA ILE A 114 9.77 9.53 -11.36
C ILE A 114 9.23 10.15 -10.07
N LEU A 115 8.93 9.34 -9.06
CA LEU A 115 8.33 9.79 -7.80
C LEU A 115 9.38 9.88 -6.65
N PRO A 116 9.31 10.92 -5.81
CA PRO A 116 8.36 12.03 -5.80
C PRO A 116 8.52 12.95 -7.01
N TRP A 117 7.39 13.29 -7.65
CA TRP A 117 7.39 14.23 -8.79
C TRP A 117 7.79 15.64 -8.31
N GLY A 118 8.77 16.23 -9.00
CA GLY A 118 9.31 17.53 -8.55
C GLY A 118 10.08 17.45 -7.22
N GLY A 119 10.51 16.27 -6.80
CA GLY A 119 11.30 16.06 -5.59
C GLY A 119 12.60 16.86 -5.56
N VAL A 120 13.09 17.13 -4.34
CA VAL A 120 14.35 17.85 -4.14
C VAL A 120 15.54 17.02 -4.64
N GLU A 121 16.64 17.70 -4.99
CA GLU A 121 17.87 17.04 -5.43
C GLU A 121 18.41 16.10 -4.34
N GLY A 122 18.90 14.93 -4.74
CA GLY A 122 19.44 13.91 -3.84
C GLY A 122 18.39 12.99 -3.18
N VAL A 123 17.09 13.17 -3.48
CA VAL A 123 16.06 12.21 -3.06
C VAL A 123 16.03 11.02 -4.01
N GLU A 124 16.13 9.82 -3.45
CA GLU A 124 15.95 8.59 -4.21
C GLU A 124 14.54 8.54 -4.79
N LYS A 125 14.46 8.36 -6.11
CA LYS A 125 13.17 8.25 -6.79
C LYS A 125 12.79 6.80 -6.99
N ILE A 126 11.49 6.56 -6.99
CA ILE A 126 10.88 5.26 -7.27
C ILE A 126 9.85 5.37 -8.38
N SER A 127 9.53 4.26 -9.00
CA SER A 127 8.44 4.20 -9.99
C SER A 127 7.07 4.16 -9.32
N PRO A 128 6.00 4.52 -10.06
CA PRO A 128 4.62 4.32 -9.60
C PRO A 128 4.29 2.87 -9.24
N VAL A 129 4.90 1.91 -9.95
CA VAL A 129 4.75 0.47 -9.69
C VAL A 129 5.38 0.09 -8.36
N GLU A 130 6.62 0.54 -8.09
CA GLU A 130 7.30 0.28 -6.83
C GLU A 130 6.57 0.88 -5.63
N ALA A 131 6.06 2.11 -5.75
CA ALA A 131 5.27 2.74 -4.70
C ALA A 131 3.97 1.95 -4.42
N SER A 132 3.25 1.55 -5.47
CA SER A 132 2.03 0.75 -5.35
C SER A 132 2.32 -0.62 -4.73
N ALA A 133 3.41 -1.27 -5.13
CA ALA A 133 3.87 -2.52 -4.54
C ALA A 133 4.22 -2.37 -3.05
N ALA A 134 4.81 -1.25 -2.65
CA ALA A 134 5.15 -0.97 -1.26
C ALA A 134 3.89 -0.86 -0.39
N TYR A 135 2.83 -0.18 -0.85
CA TYR A 135 1.54 -0.11 -0.12
C TYR A 135 0.89 -1.48 0.01
N LEU A 136 0.87 -2.26 -1.07
CA LEU A 136 0.31 -3.61 -1.07
C LEU A 136 1.12 -4.56 -0.17
N ARG A 137 2.44 -4.44 -0.15
CA ARG A 137 3.32 -5.22 0.74
C ARG A 137 3.05 -4.87 2.20
N HIS A 138 2.93 -3.59 2.53
CA HIS A 138 2.59 -3.14 3.88
C HIS A 138 1.27 -3.77 4.37
N VAL A 139 0.24 -3.75 3.53
CA VAL A 139 -1.06 -4.38 3.83
C VAL A 139 -0.91 -5.88 4.05
N ARG A 140 -0.17 -6.57 3.18
CA ARG A 140 0.09 -8.02 3.30
C ARG A 140 0.78 -8.34 4.62
N ASP A 141 1.81 -7.59 4.96
CA ASP A 141 2.63 -7.87 6.13
C ASP A 141 1.86 -7.56 7.42
N ALA A 142 1.08 -6.46 7.45
CA ALA A 142 0.19 -6.15 8.56
C ALA A 142 -0.90 -7.21 8.76
N TRP A 143 -1.45 -7.76 7.66
CA TRP A 143 -2.41 -8.86 7.75
C TRP A 143 -1.76 -10.14 8.28
N ASN A 144 -0.61 -10.50 7.75
CA ASN A 144 0.10 -11.73 8.10
C ASN A 144 0.59 -11.73 9.55
N ASP A 145 0.92 -10.57 10.10
CA ASP A 145 1.24 -10.40 11.52
C ASP A 145 0.02 -10.71 12.41
N GLN A 146 -1.17 -10.22 12.02
CA GLN A 146 -2.41 -10.46 12.78
C GLN A 146 -3.01 -11.85 12.54
N TYR A 147 -2.82 -12.43 11.35
CA TYR A 147 -3.39 -13.72 10.94
C TYR A 147 -2.32 -14.65 10.35
N PRO A 148 -1.34 -15.11 11.15
CA PRO A 148 -0.22 -15.90 10.66
C PRO A 148 -0.64 -17.24 10.02
N ASP A 149 -1.75 -17.82 10.48
CA ASP A 149 -2.31 -19.08 9.95
C ASP A 149 -3.22 -18.87 8.71
N ALA A 150 -3.53 -17.62 8.37
CA ALA A 150 -4.41 -17.27 7.25
C ALA A 150 -3.79 -16.16 6.39
N ARG A 151 -2.58 -16.40 5.90
CA ARG A 151 -1.78 -15.42 5.15
C ARG A 151 -2.54 -14.83 3.97
N LEU A 152 -2.43 -13.52 3.77
CA LEU A 152 -3.23 -12.76 2.81
C LEU A 152 -3.00 -13.22 1.36
N GLU A 153 -1.77 -13.54 1.00
CA GLU A 153 -1.40 -14.02 -0.33
C GLU A 153 -1.92 -15.43 -0.65
N LEU A 154 -2.49 -16.13 0.33
CA LEU A 154 -3.12 -17.45 0.18
C LEU A 154 -4.65 -17.39 0.19
N GLN A 155 -5.22 -16.19 0.31
CA GLN A 155 -6.67 -15.98 0.31
C GLN A 155 -7.19 -15.71 -1.12
N ASP A 156 -8.51 -15.89 -1.32
CA ASP A 156 -9.18 -15.41 -2.52
C ASP A 156 -9.18 -13.88 -2.51
N LEU A 157 -8.26 -13.30 -3.27
CA LEU A 157 -7.98 -11.87 -3.23
C LEU A 157 -8.56 -11.14 -4.43
N THR A 158 -9.25 -10.04 -4.16
CA THR A 158 -9.70 -9.08 -5.18
C THR A 158 -9.06 -7.73 -4.91
N ILE A 159 -8.53 -7.09 -5.96
CA ILE A 159 -7.97 -5.72 -5.91
C ILE A 159 -8.81 -4.84 -6.83
N THR A 160 -9.24 -3.67 -6.34
CA THR A 160 -10.04 -2.74 -7.15
C THR A 160 -9.17 -1.83 -8.01
N VAL A 161 -9.64 -1.54 -9.22
CA VAL A 161 -9.03 -0.60 -10.16
C VAL A 161 -10.09 0.34 -10.73
N PRO A 162 -9.74 1.60 -11.07
CA PRO A 162 -10.65 2.50 -11.76
C PRO A 162 -11.12 1.92 -13.11
N ALA A 163 -12.38 2.17 -13.48
CA ALA A 163 -12.89 1.81 -14.80
C ALA A 163 -12.16 2.54 -15.94
N SER A 164 -11.55 3.69 -15.64
CA SER A 164 -10.75 4.47 -16.59
C SER A 164 -9.35 3.93 -16.85
N PHE A 165 -8.91 2.88 -16.15
CA PHE A 165 -7.60 2.29 -16.39
C PHE A 165 -7.55 1.59 -17.74
N ASP A 166 -6.56 1.99 -18.55
CA ASP A 166 -6.22 1.29 -19.78
C ASP A 166 -5.57 -0.08 -19.47
N GLU A 167 -5.39 -0.91 -20.48
CA GLU A 167 -4.78 -2.24 -20.32
C GLU A 167 -3.37 -2.16 -19.73
N ALA A 168 -2.61 -1.14 -20.10
CA ALA A 168 -1.27 -0.93 -19.55
C ALA A 168 -1.32 -0.63 -18.05
N ALA A 169 -2.23 0.24 -17.58
CA ALA A 169 -2.40 0.54 -16.16
C ALA A 169 -2.86 -0.68 -15.35
N ARG A 170 -3.72 -1.51 -15.95
CA ARG A 170 -4.14 -2.80 -15.35
C ARG A 170 -2.96 -3.75 -15.20
N THR A 171 -2.15 -3.89 -16.25
CA THR A 171 -0.92 -4.72 -16.22
C THR A 171 0.05 -4.22 -15.16
N LEU A 172 0.32 -2.91 -15.09
CA LEU A 172 1.20 -2.33 -14.08
C LEU A 172 0.66 -2.52 -12.64
N THR A 173 -0.66 -2.55 -12.47
CA THR A 173 -1.27 -2.90 -11.18
C THR A 173 -1.03 -4.37 -10.83
N CYS A 174 -1.12 -5.27 -11.82
CA CYS A 174 -0.77 -6.68 -11.63
C CYS A 174 0.72 -6.84 -11.29
N ASP A 175 1.60 -6.10 -11.94
CA ASP A 175 3.04 -6.12 -11.66
C ASP A 175 3.32 -5.65 -10.22
N ALA A 176 2.67 -4.58 -9.77
CA ALA A 176 2.78 -4.10 -8.40
C ALA A 176 2.29 -5.15 -7.39
N ALA A 177 1.16 -5.79 -7.64
CA ALA A 177 0.63 -6.85 -6.79
C ALA A 177 1.57 -8.07 -6.75
N SER A 178 2.11 -8.47 -7.90
CA SER A 178 3.08 -9.55 -7.99
C SER A 178 4.37 -9.23 -7.24
N ALA A 179 4.89 -8.01 -7.37
CA ALA A 179 6.05 -7.52 -6.63
C ALA A 179 5.80 -7.44 -5.11
N ALA A 180 4.55 -7.23 -4.70
CA ALA A 180 4.14 -7.30 -3.30
C ALA A 180 4.01 -8.75 -2.77
N GLY A 181 4.12 -9.76 -3.63
CA GLY A 181 4.09 -11.18 -3.28
C GLY A 181 2.74 -11.86 -3.49
N PHE A 182 1.76 -11.19 -4.08
CA PHE A 182 0.49 -11.81 -4.45
C PHE A 182 0.64 -12.57 -5.77
N ARG A 183 0.27 -13.84 -5.80
CA ARG A 183 0.38 -14.70 -6.99
C ARG A 183 -0.96 -15.01 -7.62
N GLN A 184 -2.02 -15.01 -6.82
CA GLN A 184 -3.39 -15.30 -7.24
C GLN A 184 -4.30 -14.19 -6.73
N PHE A 185 -4.85 -13.39 -7.63
CA PHE A 185 -5.78 -12.31 -7.33
C PHE A 185 -6.60 -11.98 -8.57
N GLN A 186 -7.70 -11.30 -8.37
CA GLN A 186 -8.57 -10.79 -9.43
C GLN A 186 -8.58 -9.26 -9.38
N LEU A 187 -8.57 -8.63 -10.56
CA LEU A 187 -8.87 -7.21 -10.66
C LEU A 187 -10.37 -7.04 -10.94
N ILE A 188 -11.01 -6.14 -10.20
CA ILE A 188 -12.39 -5.73 -10.42
C ILE A 188 -12.45 -4.21 -10.53
N GLU A 189 -13.34 -3.70 -11.38
CA GLU A 189 -13.55 -2.26 -11.46
C GLU A 189 -14.27 -1.72 -10.22
N GLU A 190 -13.83 -0.53 -9.74
CA GLU A 190 -14.43 0.13 -8.59
C GLU A 190 -15.97 0.25 -8.69
N PRO A 191 -16.56 0.65 -9.85
CA PRO A 191 -18.02 0.66 -10.00
C PRO A 191 -18.67 -0.71 -9.87
N GLN A 192 -18.01 -1.77 -10.34
CA GLN A 192 -18.51 -3.14 -10.20
C GLN A 192 -18.47 -3.58 -8.73
N ALA A 193 -17.39 -3.25 -8.00
CA ALA A 193 -17.28 -3.56 -6.58
C ALA A 193 -18.40 -2.90 -5.78
N VAL A 194 -18.72 -1.64 -6.06
CA VAL A 194 -19.85 -0.92 -5.44
C VAL A 194 -21.18 -1.57 -5.81
N PHE A 195 -21.39 -1.93 -7.06
CA PHE A 195 -22.60 -2.60 -7.52
C PHE A 195 -22.84 -3.92 -6.78
N TYR A 196 -21.81 -4.75 -6.64
CA TYR A 196 -21.94 -6.00 -5.87
C TYR A 196 -22.22 -5.73 -4.40
N ALA A 197 -21.57 -4.76 -3.76
CA ALA A 197 -21.81 -4.42 -2.37
C ALA A 197 -23.27 -3.99 -2.11
N VAL A 198 -23.87 -3.20 -3.02
CA VAL A 198 -25.27 -2.73 -2.90
C VAL A 198 -26.28 -3.82 -3.24
N SER A 199 -25.93 -4.78 -4.11
CA SER A 199 -26.85 -5.85 -4.54
C SER A 199 -27.07 -6.92 -3.47
N TYR A 200 -26.24 -6.96 -2.43
CA TYR A 200 -26.31 -7.92 -1.32
C TYR A 200 -26.80 -7.28 -0.01
N THR A 201 -27.22 -6.02 -0.01
CA THR A 201 -27.86 -5.34 1.14
C THR A 201 -29.35 -5.17 0.92
#